data_cc0f546742a30349ee3800f6cd922e75
#
_entry.id   cc0f546742a30349ee3800f6cd922e75
#
_cell.length_a   1.000
_cell.length_b   1.000
_cell.length_c   1.000
_cell.angle_alpha   90.00
_cell.angle_beta   90.00
_cell.angle_gamma   90.00
#
_symmetry.space_group_name_H-M   'P 1'
#
loop_
_entity.id
_entity.type
_entity.pdbx_description
1 polymer ?
#
loop_
_entity_poly.entity_id
_entity_poly.type
_entity_poly.pdbx_seq_one_letter_code
_entity_poly.pdbx_strand_id
1 'polypeptide(L)'
;YSLSGGTPYMFAKDASSEEINAALDYLILMGKAPVVSDDARAGLVADAEHKVEAGVPVIPRFPAWVIPEVVELEQEVIDEYCNVDMNLYNDYYEVIDKPGNIHPEEVGSTQDMYTELTNVLQAVLTDKSADVQALMDEADANYQALLDSTLNVQ
;
A
#
# COMPACT_ATOMS: atom_id res chain seq x y z
N TYR A 1 5.97 -9.99 -7.54
CA TYR A 1 6.13 -8.68 -6.90
C TYR A 1 4.81 -8.22 -6.29
N SER A 2 4.89 -7.46 -5.20
CA SER A 2 3.77 -6.70 -4.67
C SER A 2 4.17 -5.23 -4.56
N LEU A 3 3.20 -4.34 -4.80
CA LEU A 3 3.42 -2.90 -4.69
C LEU A 3 3.42 -2.50 -3.21
N SER A 4 4.44 -1.75 -2.81
CA SER A 4 4.48 -1.06 -1.52
C SER A 4 4.11 0.41 -1.74
N GLY A 5 2.98 0.82 -1.21
CA GLY A 5 2.57 2.20 -1.18
C GLY A 5 2.50 2.72 0.26
N GLY A 6 2.79 3.99 0.45
CA GLY A 6 2.69 4.64 1.75
C GLY A 6 2.50 6.14 1.61
N THR A 7 2.00 6.76 2.67
CA THR A 7 1.92 8.23 2.74
C THR A 7 3.08 8.73 3.60
N PRO A 8 4.14 9.30 3.00
CA PRO A 8 5.23 9.88 3.78
C PRO A 8 4.78 11.19 4.42
N TYR A 9 5.15 11.39 5.67
CA TYR A 9 5.01 12.65 6.37
C TYR A 9 6.34 13.37 6.35
N MET A 10 6.36 14.59 5.88
CA MET A 10 7.58 15.40 5.76
C MET A 10 7.41 16.71 6.50
N PHE A 11 8.49 17.17 7.13
CA PHE A 11 8.55 18.49 7.78
C PHE A 11 9.17 19.50 6.83
N ALA A 12 8.75 20.75 6.94
CA ALA A 12 9.42 21.85 6.23
C ALA A 12 10.89 21.92 6.68
N LYS A 13 11.79 22.27 5.76
CA LYS A 13 13.24 22.29 6.02
C LYS A 13 13.62 23.25 7.17
N ASP A 14 12.83 24.30 7.35
CA ASP A 14 13.01 25.37 8.33
C ASP A 14 12.05 25.25 9.51
N ALA A 15 11.36 24.12 9.67
CA ALA A 15 10.50 23.86 10.80
C ALA A 15 11.32 23.87 12.11
N SER A 16 10.82 24.60 13.11
CA SER A 16 11.38 24.62 14.44
C SER A 16 11.12 23.30 15.17
N SER A 17 11.90 23.01 16.21
CA SER A 17 11.68 21.84 17.05
C SER A 17 10.29 21.82 17.71
N GLU A 18 9.72 22.99 18.02
CA GLU A 18 8.38 23.11 18.59
C GLU A 18 7.31 22.70 17.56
N GLU A 19 7.44 23.15 16.31
CA GLU A 19 6.53 22.77 15.23
C GLU A 19 6.62 21.27 14.89
N ILE A 20 7.84 20.73 14.87
CA ILE A 20 8.05 19.28 14.66
C ILE A 20 7.41 18.48 15.78
N ASN A 21 7.61 18.85 17.06
CA ASN A 21 7.01 18.16 18.19
C ASN A 21 5.48 18.24 18.15
N ALA A 22 4.90 19.40 17.87
CA ALA A 22 3.45 19.56 17.73
C ALA A 22 2.88 18.70 16.58
N ALA A 23 3.60 18.58 15.47
CA ALA A 23 3.20 17.72 14.36
C ALA A 23 3.29 16.23 14.74
N LEU A 24 4.33 15.82 15.50
CA LEU A 24 4.45 14.45 16.01
C LEU A 24 3.32 14.11 16.99
N ASP A 25 2.98 15.02 17.91
CA ASP A 25 1.84 14.86 18.83
C ASP A 25 0.52 14.71 18.05
N TYR A 26 0.35 15.48 16.97
CA TYR A 26 -0.80 15.34 16.09
C TYR A 26 -0.83 13.99 15.37
N LEU A 27 0.31 13.48 14.89
CA LEU A 27 0.39 12.16 14.28
C LEU A 27 0.06 11.03 15.28
N ILE A 28 0.47 11.18 16.54
CA ILE A 28 0.09 10.25 17.62
C ILE A 28 -1.44 10.26 17.80
N LEU A 29 -2.03 11.45 17.91
CA LEU A 29 -3.49 11.62 18.04
C LEU A 29 -4.25 11.00 16.88
N MET A 30 -3.70 11.08 15.67
CA MET A 30 -4.29 10.49 14.46
C MET A 30 -4.04 8.98 14.31
N GLY A 31 -3.41 8.33 15.27
CA GLY A 31 -3.06 6.89 15.22
C GLY A 31 -2.05 6.57 14.12
N LYS A 32 -1.18 7.53 13.76
CA LYS A 32 -0.16 7.36 12.71
C LYS A 32 1.25 7.14 13.26
N ALA A 33 1.39 7.03 14.57
CA ALA A 33 2.67 6.77 15.22
C ALA A 33 2.72 5.34 15.78
N PRO A 34 3.92 4.73 15.89
CA PRO A 34 4.09 3.40 16.44
C PRO A 34 4.05 3.45 17.98
N VAL A 35 2.86 3.58 18.54
CA VAL A 35 2.63 3.68 19.98
C VAL A 35 1.90 2.42 20.45
N VAL A 36 2.43 1.81 21.51
CA VAL A 36 1.74 0.74 22.24
C VAL A 36 1.04 1.35 23.45
N SER A 37 -0.29 1.37 23.42
CA SER A 37 -1.13 1.88 24.50
C SER A 37 -2.51 1.25 24.45
N ASP A 38 -3.29 1.38 25.52
CA ASP A 38 -4.68 0.92 25.56
C ASP A 38 -5.52 1.63 24.49
N ASP A 39 -5.28 2.92 24.24
CA ASP A 39 -5.98 3.67 23.20
C ASP A 39 -5.60 3.20 21.79
N ALA A 40 -4.32 2.88 21.56
CA ALA A 40 -3.88 2.32 20.29
C ALA A 40 -4.54 0.95 20.03
N ARG A 41 -4.58 0.08 21.05
CA ARG A 41 -5.27 -1.21 20.96
C ARG A 41 -6.76 -1.02 20.70
N ALA A 42 -7.42 -0.14 21.42
CA ALA A 42 -8.84 0.15 21.21
C ALA A 42 -9.13 0.66 19.79
N GLY A 43 -8.26 1.47 19.23
CA GLY A 43 -8.36 1.93 17.83
C GLY A 43 -8.24 0.81 16.81
N LEU A 44 -7.29 -0.11 17.00
CA LEU A 44 -7.12 -1.30 16.15
C LEU A 44 -8.33 -2.24 16.24
N VAL A 45 -8.83 -2.46 17.45
CA VAL A 45 -10.05 -3.28 17.68
C VAL A 45 -11.26 -2.67 16.98
N ALA A 46 -11.50 -1.36 17.15
CA ALA A 46 -12.60 -0.68 16.49
C ALA A 46 -12.53 -0.74 14.95
N ASP A 47 -11.33 -0.64 14.37
CA ASP A 47 -11.13 -0.81 12.92
C ASP A 47 -11.43 -2.25 12.48
N ALA A 48 -10.98 -3.24 13.25
CA ALA A 48 -11.23 -4.65 12.96
C ALA A 48 -12.72 -5.01 13.07
N GLU A 49 -13.41 -4.57 14.12
CA GLU A 49 -14.85 -4.75 14.29
C GLU A 49 -15.65 -4.13 13.13
N HIS A 50 -15.31 -2.89 12.76
CA HIS A 50 -15.95 -2.23 11.63
C HIS A 50 -15.75 -2.98 10.30
N LYS A 51 -14.56 -3.54 10.06
CA LYS A 51 -14.30 -4.39 8.90
C LYS A 51 -15.12 -5.67 8.90
N VAL A 52 -15.18 -6.35 10.03
CA VAL A 52 -16.00 -7.57 10.19
C VAL A 52 -17.46 -7.27 9.92
N GLU A 53 -18.02 -6.21 10.50
CA GLU A 53 -19.39 -5.77 10.27
C GLU A 53 -19.67 -5.42 8.79
N ALA A 54 -18.71 -4.80 8.12
CA ALA A 54 -18.80 -4.44 6.70
C ALA A 54 -18.54 -5.63 5.74
N GLY A 55 -18.22 -6.82 6.25
CA GLY A 55 -17.86 -7.99 5.44
C GLY A 55 -16.51 -7.84 4.74
N VAL A 56 -15.65 -6.96 5.24
CA VAL A 56 -14.30 -6.76 4.73
C VAL A 56 -13.33 -7.71 5.44
N PRO A 57 -12.40 -8.36 4.72
CA PRO A 57 -11.39 -9.22 5.32
C PRO A 57 -10.51 -8.48 6.34
N VAL A 58 -10.30 -9.11 7.49
CA VAL A 58 -9.28 -8.73 8.48
C VAL A 58 -8.12 -9.71 8.32
N ILE A 59 -7.03 -9.24 7.73
CA ILE A 59 -5.85 -10.03 7.39
C ILE A 59 -4.59 -9.30 7.83
N PRO A 60 -3.46 -10.00 8.01
CA PRO A 60 -2.17 -9.38 8.29
C PRO A 60 -1.83 -8.30 7.26
N ARG A 61 -1.37 -7.16 7.74
CA ARG A 61 -0.86 -6.06 6.91
C ARG A 61 0.66 -6.11 6.89
N PHE A 62 1.27 -5.48 5.90
CA PHE A 62 2.70 -5.22 5.95
C PHE A 62 2.93 -4.11 6.96
N PRO A 63 3.62 -4.38 8.06
CA PRO A 63 3.87 -3.35 9.06
C PRO A 63 4.78 -2.27 8.47
N ALA A 64 4.42 -1.02 8.67
CA ALA A 64 5.30 0.11 8.36
C ALA A 64 6.44 0.23 9.38
N TRP A 65 6.37 -0.53 10.46
CA TRP A 65 7.26 -0.49 11.61
C TRP A 65 7.89 -1.85 11.85
N VAL A 66 9.14 -1.83 12.31
CA VAL A 66 9.91 -3.02 12.74
C VAL A 66 10.07 -3.07 14.27
N ILE A 67 9.25 -2.32 14.99
CA ILE A 67 9.24 -2.30 16.46
C ILE A 67 8.44 -3.51 16.93
N PRO A 68 9.07 -4.50 17.63
CA PRO A 68 8.42 -5.76 17.94
C PRO A 68 7.09 -5.60 18.69
N GLU A 69 7.06 -4.73 19.69
CA GLU A 69 5.88 -4.53 20.55
C GLU A 69 4.68 -3.96 19.77
N VAL A 70 4.94 -3.14 18.72
CA VAL A 70 3.90 -2.60 17.84
C VAL A 70 3.39 -3.69 16.91
N VAL A 71 4.29 -4.49 16.35
CA VAL A 71 3.94 -5.60 15.46
C VAL A 71 3.16 -6.67 16.23
N GLU A 72 3.57 -7.00 17.45
CA GLU A 72 2.86 -7.95 18.32
C GLU A 72 1.44 -7.47 18.63
N LEU A 73 1.28 -6.19 18.99
CA LEU A 73 -0.04 -5.62 19.25
C LEU A 73 -0.97 -5.70 18.04
N GLU A 74 -0.47 -5.38 16.85
CA GLU A 74 -1.26 -5.49 15.61
C GLU A 74 -1.62 -6.95 15.33
N GLN A 75 -0.67 -7.87 15.52
CA GLN A 75 -0.89 -9.30 15.27
C GLN A 75 -1.91 -9.90 16.24
N GLU A 76 -1.88 -9.55 17.53
CA GLU A 76 -2.88 -9.99 18.51
C GLU A 76 -4.30 -9.64 18.08
N VAL A 77 -4.52 -8.41 17.63
CA VAL A 77 -5.85 -7.97 17.15
C VAL A 77 -6.24 -8.70 15.87
N ILE A 78 -5.30 -8.89 14.94
CA ILE A 78 -5.59 -9.64 13.72
C ILE A 78 -5.95 -11.09 14.03
N ASP A 79 -5.24 -11.76 14.91
CA ASP A 79 -5.51 -13.14 15.30
C ASP A 79 -6.90 -13.30 15.98
N GLU A 80 -7.33 -12.27 16.72
CA GLU A 80 -8.64 -12.23 17.38
C GLU A 80 -9.80 -12.01 16.37
N TYR A 81 -9.59 -11.17 15.36
CA TYR A 81 -10.65 -10.71 14.45
C TYR A 81 -10.55 -11.28 13.02
N CYS A 82 -9.55 -12.10 12.70
CA CYS A 82 -9.38 -12.68 11.36
C CYS A 82 -10.64 -13.47 10.98
N ASN A 83 -11.30 -13.04 9.91
CA ASN A 83 -12.59 -13.55 9.46
C ASN A 83 -12.52 -14.31 8.13
N VAL A 84 -11.32 -14.69 7.70
CA VAL A 84 -11.06 -15.42 6.45
C VAL A 84 -10.17 -16.64 6.69
N ASP A 85 -10.25 -17.61 5.78
CA ASP A 85 -9.33 -18.74 5.79
C ASP A 85 -7.96 -18.27 5.27
N MET A 86 -6.98 -18.13 6.15
CA MET A 86 -5.62 -17.69 5.82
C MET A 86 -4.89 -18.62 4.88
N ASN A 87 -5.32 -19.89 4.74
CA ASN A 87 -4.73 -20.80 3.75
C ASN A 87 -4.89 -20.29 2.30
N LEU A 88 -5.92 -19.47 2.05
CA LEU A 88 -6.13 -18.84 0.74
C LEU A 88 -5.03 -17.83 0.38
N TYR A 89 -4.29 -17.34 1.35
CA TYR A 89 -3.26 -16.32 1.20
C TYR A 89 -1.82 -16.86 1.31
N ASN A 90 -1.64 -18.17 1.59
CA ASN A 90 -0.33 -18.76 1.80
C ASN A 90 0.64 -18.49 0.65
N ASP A 91 0.21 -18.76 -0.59
CA ASP A 91 1.04 -18.54 -1.78
C ASP A 91 1.44 -17.07 -1.95
N TYR A 92 0.53 -16.16 -1.62
CA TYR A 92 0.78 -14.73 -1.66
C TYR A 92 1.85 -14.32 -0.63
N TYR A 93 1.67 -14.70 0.64
CA TYR A 93 2.65 -14.38 1.69
C TYR A 93 4.00 -15.04 1.45
N GLU A 94 4.03 -16.29 0.96
CA GLU A 94 5.30 -16.94 0.59
C GLU A 94 6.09 -16.14 -0.47
N VAL A 95 5.39 -15.51 -1.39
CA VAL A 95 6.05 -14.70 -2.43
C VAL A 95 6.55 -13.36 -1.88
N ILE A 96 5.72 -12.66 -1.11
CA ILE A 96 6.05 -11.30 -0.67
C ILE A 96 7.02 -11.25 0.51
N ASP A 97 7.11 -12.32 1.30
CA ASP A 97 8.10 -12.42 2.38
C ASP A 97 9.54 -12.60 1.85
N LYS A 98 9.69 -12.86 0.56
CA LYS A 98 11.03 -12.94 -0.06
C LYS A 98 11.60 -11.53 -0.23
N PRO A 99 12.86 -11.31 0.19
CA PRO A 99 13.53 -10.04 0.01
C PRO A 99 13.46 -9.55 -1.45
N GLY A 100 13.11 -8.30 -1.64
CA GLY A 100 13.04 -7.69 -2.97
C GLY A 100 11.75 -7.96 -3.76
N ASN A 101 10.75 -8.63 -3.18
CA ASN A 101 9.46 -8.84 -3.84
C ASN A 101 8.41 -7.75 -3.52
N ILE A 102 8.72 -6.87 -2.59
CA ILE A 102 7.92 -5.68 -2.32
C ILE A 102 8.66 -4.47 -2.89
N HIS A 103 8.03 -3.75 -3.78
CA HIS A 103 8.63 -2.60 -4.47
C HIS A 103 7.76 -1.36 -4.30
N PRO A 104 8.36 -0.17 -4.15
CA PRO A 104 7.63 1.07 -4.36
C PRO A 104 7.17 1.17 -5.81
N GLU A 105 6.26 2.10 -6.08
CA GLU A 105 5.93 2.48 -7.45
C GLU A 105 7.20 2.94 -8.19
N GLU A 106 7.24 2.62 -9.49
CA GLU A 106 8.35 3.05 -10.34
C GLU A 106 8.44 4.59 -10.39
N VAL A 107 9.66 5.08 -10.49
CA VAL A 107 9.90 6.52 -10.57
C VAL A 107 9.51 7.01 -11.96
N GLY A 108 8.60 7.97 -12.01
CA GLY A 108 8.13 8.59 -13.24
C GLY A 108 6.61 8.53 -13.34
N SER A 109 6.01 9.26 -14.19
CA SER A 109 4.57 9.43 -14.47
C SER A 109 3.66 8.20 -14.21
N THR A 110 3.68 7.66 -13.00
CA THR A 110 3.02 6.39 -12.62
C THR A 110 1.52 6.41 -12.87
N GLN A 111 0.89 7.59 -12.71
CA GLN A 111 -0.54 7.74 -12.99
C GLN A 111 -0.87 7.57 -14.49
N ASP A 112 0.06 7.95 -15.36
CA ASP A 112 -0.08 7.73 -16.80
C ASP A 112 0.08 6.25 -17.13
N MET A 113 1.01 5.54 -16.49
CA MET A 113 1.10 4.07 -16.59
C MET A 113 -0.22 3.40 -16.19
N TYR A 114 -0.81 3.78 -15.07
CA TYR A 114 -2.10 3.23 -14.66
C TYR A 114 -3.23 3.56 -15.63
N THR A 115 -3.16 4.69 -16.31
CA THR A 115 -4.12 5.05 -17.37
C THR A 115 -3.98 4.10 -18.55
N GLU A 116 -2.76 3.84 -19.02
CA GLU A 116 -2.51 2.89 -20.11
C GLU A 116 -2.99 1.47 -19.74
N LEU A 117 -2.65 0.99 -18.53
CA LEU A 117 -3.11 -0.31 -18.04
C LEU A 117 -4.64 -0.39 -17.91
N THR A 118 -5.28 0.71 -17.52
CA THR A 118 -6.75 0.80 -17.45
C THR A 118 -7.37 0.69 -18.84
N ASN A 119 -6.78 1.32 -19.84
CA ASN A 119 -7.23 1.22 -21.25
C ASN A 119 -7.16 -0.23 -21.75
N VAL A 120 -6.03 -0.91 -21.47
CA VAL A 120 -5.88 -2.34 -21.79
C VAL A 120 -6.96 -3.18 -21.11
N LEU A 121 -7.15 -2.98 -19.81
CA LEU A 121 -8.16 -3.71 -19.04
C LEU A 121 -9.58 -3.50 -19.60
N GLN A 122 -9.94 -2.27 -19.93
CA GLN A 122 -11.24 -1.95 -20.52
C GLN A 122 -11.42 -2.63 -21.87
N ALA A 123 -10.41 -2.62 -22.74
CA ALA A 123 -10.46 -3.29 -24.03
C ALA A 123 -10.69 -4.80 -23.87
N VAL A 124 -9.93 -5.45 -22.99
CA VAL A 124 -10.05 -6.90 -22.72
C VAL A 124 -11.40 -7.27 -22.11
N LEU A 125 -11.94 -6.44 -21.21
CA LEU A 125 -13.25 -6.70 -20.60
C LEU A 125 -14.43 -6.48 -21.56
N THR A 126 -14.26 -5.64 -22.59
CA THR A 126 -15.33 -5.32 -23.53
C THR A 126 -15.29 -6.17 -24.80
N ASP A 127 -14.12 -6.65 -25.19
CA ASP A 127 -13.94 -7.51 -26.39
C ASP A 127 -13.21 -8.80 -26.02
N LYS A 128 -13.95 -9.92 -26.05
CA LYS A 128 -13.40 -11.26 -25.76
C LYS A 128 -12.37 -11.74 -26.80
N SER A 129 -12.28 -11.10 -27.95
CA SER A 129 -11.30 -11.39 -28.99
C SER A 129 -10.07 -10.47 -28.96
N ALA A 130 -10.00 -9.57 -27.97
CA ALA A 130 -8.88 -8.64 -27.83
C ALA A 130 -7.54 -9.39 -27.73
N ASP A 131 -6.58 -8.94 -28.52
CA ASP A 131 -5.19 -9.41 -28.43
C ASP A 131 -4.50 -8.71 -27.27
N VAL A 132 -4.45 -9.37 -26.11
CA VAL A 132 -3.90 -8.83 -24.87
C VAL A 132 -2.43 -8.46 -25.04
N GLN A 133 -1.65 -9.28 -25.79
CA GLN A 133 -0.24 -9.00 -25.98
C GLN A 133 -0.04 -7.73 -26.82
N ALA A 134 -0.77 -7.58 -27.92
CA ALA A 134 -0.69 -6.40 -28.75
C ALA A 134 -1.09 -5.11 -28.00
N LEU A 135 -2.12 -5.18 -27.15
CA LEU A 135 -2.56 -4.07 -26.30
C LEU A 135 -1.50 -3.70 -25.24
N MET A 136 -0.85 -4.70 -24.65
CA MET A 136 0.24 -4.46 -23.68
C MET A 136 1.48 -3.86 -24.36
N ASP A 137 1.85 -4.34 -25.55
CA ASP A 137 2.97 -3.80 -26.34
C ASP A 137 2.71 -2.32 -26.72
N GLU A 138 1.47 -1.97 -27.09
CA GLU A 138 1.08 -0.59 -27.36
C GLU A 138 1.15 0.28 -26.08
N ALA A 139 0.64 -0.20 -24.94
CA ALA A 139 0.69 0.51 -23.69
C ALA A 139 2.13 0.75 -23.22
N ASP A 140 3.01 -0.24 -23.36
CA ASP A 140 4.45 -0.11 -23.09
C ASP A 140 5.09 0.94 -23.96
N ALA A 141 4.84 0.92 -25.27
CA ALA A 141 5.39 1.90 -26.19
C ALA A 141 4.92 3.33 -25.89
N ASN A 142 3.65 3.52 -25.55
CA ASN A 142 3.09 4.82 -25.18
C ASN A 142 3.74 5.36 -23.90
N TYR A 143 3.82 4.50 -22.87
CA TYR A 143 4.43 4.88 -21.60
C TYR A 143 5.93 5.15 -21.74
N GLN A 144 6.67 4.36 -22.50
CA GLN A 144 8.08 4.60 -22.77
C GLN A 144 8.30 5.94 -23.49
N ALA A 145 7.48 6.27 -24.49
CA ALA A 145 7.56 7.56 -25.18
C ALA A 145 7.32 8.75 -24.23
N LEU A 146 6.42 8.60 -23.26
CA LEU A 146 6.20 9.59 -22.23
C LEU A 146 7.43 9.76 -21.31
N LEU A 147 8.01 8.66 -20.85
CA LEU A 147 9.22 8.68 -20.01
C LEU A 147 10.39 9.35 -20.76
N ASP A 148 10.57 9.03 -22.04
CA ASP A 148 11.62 9.63 -22.86
C ASP A 148 11.46 11.14 -23.03
N SER A 149 10.20 11.60 -23.09
CA SER A 149 9.90 13.03 -23.23
C SER A 149 9.97 13.81 -21.92
N THR A 150 9.88 13.17 -20.76
CA THR A 150 9.77 13.81 -19.45
C THR A 150 10.98 13.60 -18.54
N LEU A 151 11.51 12.37 -18.47
CA LEU A 151 12.59 12.00 -17.56
C LEU A 151 13.94 11.83 -18.26
N ASN A 152 13.94 11.36 -19.50
CA ASN A 152 15.15 11.06 -20.25
C ASN A 152 15.60 12.24 -21.16
N VAL A 153 15.07 13.43 -20.92
CA VAL A 153 15.48 14.64 -21.65
C VAL A 153 16.90 15.00 -21.21
N GLN A 154 17.90 14.74 -22.09
CA GLN A 154 19.27 15.20 -21.93
C GLN A 154 19.45 16.58 -22.58
#